data_73d94007febd83aa3646558f6a1e4a73
#
_entry.id   73d94007febd83aa3646558f6a1e4a73
#
_cell.length_a   1.000
_cell.length_b   1.000
_cell.length_c   1.000
_cell.angle_alpha   90.00
_cell.angle_beta   90.00
_cell.angle_gamma   90.00
#
_symmetry.space_group_name_H-M   'P 1'
#
loop_
_entity.id
_entity.type
_entity.pdbx_description
1 polymer ?
#
loop_
_entity_poly.entity_id
_entity_poly.type
_entity_poly.pdbx_seq_one_letter_code
_entity_poly.pdbx_strand_id
1 'polypeptide(L)'
;MSAEIRQDVVGDTSRAPVSQTPKLGKKATGEAAGYIGGQVSATIDGHELKVPLGTTILEAAKTMGIRIPTLCHHPDLCVAGVCRVCVVEVEGQRTLQASCAYPITAPIKVQTHTQKVRRARRHVIDLLLSEHCGECYACVRNNNCELQSLAKEFGVDFFRFGHVEKPRFEIDSSSYSVIREPDKCVLCRRCVRTCIDVQEVGALEASGRSVGTRIS
;
A
#
# COMPACT_ATOMS: atom_id res chain seq x y z
N MET A 1 4.99 60.11 16.16
CA MET A 1 3.99 59.18 16.68
C MET A 1 4.48 57.79 16.36
N SER A 2 5.12 57.17 17.34
CA SER A 2 5.81 55.87 17.22
C SER A 2 4.78 54.76 17.46
N ALA A 3 4.69 53.81 16.53
CA ALA A 3 3.86 52.62 16.71
C ALA A 3 4.73 51.50 17.35
N GLU A 4 4.40 51.16 18.57
CA GLU A 4 4.95 50.04 19.30
C GLU A 4 4.50 48.73 18.68
N ILE A 5 5.48 47.93 18.23
CA ILE A 5 5.27 46.55 17.83
C ILE A 5 5.26 45.70 19.10
N ARG A 6 4.11 45.16 19.46
CA ARG A 6 4.00 44.19 20.57
C ARG A 6 4.69 42.88 20.15
N GLN A 7 5.72 42.53 20.90
CA GLN A 7 6.28 41.22 20.98
C GLN A 7 5.48 40.40 21.95
N ASP A 8 4.61 39.53 21.48
CA ASP A 8 3.91 38.60 22.35
C ASP A 8 3.98 37.18 21.79
N VAL A 9 4.50 36.32 22.63
CA VAL A 9 4.30 34.89 22.77
C VAL A 9 5.09 33.98 21.83
N VAL A 10 6.35 33.77 22.21
CA VAL A 10 6.99 32.49 21.94
C VAL A 10 6.44 31.48 22.95
N GLY A 11 5.45 30.72 22.54
CA GLY A 11 4.92 29.61 23.33
C GLY A 11 5.95 28.51 23.46
N ASP A 12 6.21 28.11 24.68
CA ASP A 12 7.00 26.97 25.10
C ASP A 12 6.51 25.70 24.39
N THR A 13 7.27 25.22 23.40
CA THR A 13 7.07 23.91 22.79
C THR A 13 7.82 22.86 23.61
N SER A 14 7.42 22.64 24.85
CA SER A 14 7.76 21.41 25.57
C SER A 14 7.11 20.25 24.80
N ARG A 15 7.87 19.58 23.94
CA ARG A 15 7.46 18.37 23.26
C ARG A 15 7.00 17.36 24.31
N ALA A 16 5.71 17.06 24.28
CA ALA A 16 5.20 15.88 24.96
C ALA A 16 6.04 14.66 24.52
N PRO A 17 6.39 13.75 25.43
CA PRO A 17 7.14 12.56 25.07
C PRO A 17 6.36 11.80 23.99
N VAL A 18 7.01 11.54 22.86
CA VAL A 18 6.49 10.71 21.78
C VAL A 18 6.03 9.42 22.43
N SER A 19 4.74 9.17 22.44
CA SER A 19 4.17 7.94 22.97
C SER A 19 4.89 6.80 22.27
N GLN A 20 5.47 5.90 23.06
CA GLN A 20 6.15 4.71 22.54
C GLN A 20 5.16 3.98 21.65
N THR A 21 5.36 4.08 20.32
CA THR A 21 4.64 3.24 19.36
C THR A 21 4.89 1.79 19.78
N PRO A 22 3.85 0.95 19.89
CA PRO A 22 4.04 -0.45 20.19
C PRO A 22 5.07 -0.99 19.20
N LYS A 23 6.17 -1.57 19.69
CA LYS A 23 7.17 -2.24 18.84
C LYS A 23 6.40 -3.30 18.05
N LEU A 24 6.19 -3.06 16.76
CA LEU A 24 5.64 -4.08 15.88
C LEU A 24 6.57 -5.29 15.98
N GLY A 25 6.00 -6.42 16.40
CA GLY A 25 6.75 -7.63 16.60
C GLY A 25 7.59 -7.96 15.37
N LYS A 26 8.84 -8.40 15.61
CA LYS A 26 9.76 -8.86 14.58
C LYS A 26 9.00 -9.78 13.63
N LYS A 27 9.07 -9.49 12.33
CA LYS A 27 8.52 -10.34 11.29
C LYS A 27 9.12 -11.73 11.43
N ALA A 28 8.30 -12.73 11.62
CA ALA A 28 8.73 -14.12 11.51
C ALA A 28 9.15 -14.34 10.06
N THR A 29 10.45 -14.47 9.83
CA THR A 29 11.00 -14.92 8.56
C THR A 29 10.51 -16.34 8.31
N GLY A 30 9.56 -16.50 7.36
CA GLY A 30 9.23 -17.78 6.74
C GLY A 30 8.49 -18.83 7.55
N GLU A 31 8.35 -18.70 8.86
CA GLU A 31 7.51 -19.55 9.70
C GLU A 31 6.33 -18.72 10.22
N ALA A 32 5.12 -19.17 9.91
CA ALA A 32 3.90 -18.57 10.43
C ALA A 32 4.04 -18.41 11.95
N ALA A 33 4.03 -17.16 12.42
CA ALA A 33 4.14 -16.87 13.85
C ALA A 33 3.17 -17.76 14.62
N GLY A 34 3.70 -18.65 15.45
CA GLY A 34 3.10 -19.70 16.26
C GLY A 34 1.62 -19.61 16.58
N TYR A 35 0.76 -19.81 15.61
CA TYR A 35 -0.61 -20.21 15.85
C TYR A 35 -0.61 -21.71 16.09
N ILE A 36 -0.65 -22.08 17.35
CA ILE A 36 -0.70 -23.47 17.79
C ILE A 36 -1.97 -24.12 17.24
N GLY A 37 -1.85 -24.92 16.16
CA GLY A 37 -2.62 -26.14 16.01
C GLY A 37 -4.00 -26.09 15.36
N GLY A 38 -4.43 -25.04 14.62
CA GLY A 38 -5.71 -25.09 13.90
C GLY A 38 -5.53 -24.94 12.39
N GLN A 39 -6.08 -25.89 11.61
CA GLN A 39 -6.30 -25.68 10.18
C GLN A 39 -7.73 -25.20 9.95
N VAL A 40 -7.90 -24.28 9.02
CA VAL A 40 -9.19 -23.78 8.60
C VAL A 40 -9.38 -24.02 7.10
N SER A 41 -10.59 -24.40 6.70
CA SER A 41 -10.92 -24.60 5.30
C SER A 41 -11.25 -23.28 4.64
N ALA A 42 -10.73 -23.07 3.43
CA ALA A 42 -11.08 -21.94 2.58
C ALA A 42 -11.40 -22.47 1.19
N THR A 43 -12.38 -21.88 0.54
CA THR A 43 -12.70 -22.14 -0.86
C THR A 43 -12.38 -20.88 -1.65
N ILE A 44 -11.43 -20.97 -2.58
CA ILE A 44 -11.06 -19.83 -3.45
C ILE A 44 -11.38 -20.20 -4.90
N ASP A 45 -12.24 -19.42 -5.55
CA ASP A 45 -12.72 -19.65 -6.92
C ASP A 45 -13.21 -21.10 -7.16
N GLY A 46 -13.87 -21.70 -6.16
CA GLY A 46 -14.40 -23.06 -6.22
C GLY A 46 -13.42 -24.18 -5.83
N HIS A 47 -12.16 -23.87 -5.54
CA HIS A 47 -11.17 -24.84 -5.10
C HIS A 47 -11.03 -24.81 -3.58
N GLU A 48 -11.14 -25.96 -2.96
CA GLU A 48 -10.99 -26.11 -1.50
C GLU A 48 -9.54 -26.30 -1.10
N LEU A 49 -9.13 -25.64 -0.03
CA LEU A 49 -7.83 -25.86 0.59
C LEU A 49 -7.95 -25.74 2.13
N LYS A 50 -7.00 -26.34 2.82
CA LYS A 50 -6.82 -26.18 4.28
C LYS A 50 -5.54 -25.39 4.51
N VAL A 51 -5.65 -24.32 5.28
CA VAL A 51 -4.53 -23.45 5.62
C VAL A 51 -4.42 -23.29 7.13
N PRO A 52 -3.25 -22.97 7.67
CA PRO A 52 -3.09 -22.58 9.06
C PRO A 52 -3.98 -21.38 9.39
N LEU A 53 -4.53 -21.38 10.60
CA LEU A 53 -5.34 -20.27 11.10
C LEU A 53 -4.54 -18.96 11.03
N GLY A 54 -5.13 -17.90 10.53
CA GLY A 54 -4.46 -16.59 10.39
C GLY A 54 -3.71 -16.39 9.07
N THR A 55 -3.60 -17.42 8.21
CA THR A 55 -3.06 -17.25 6.86
C THR A 55 -3.89 -16.22 6.08
N THR A 56 -3.25 -15.29 5.37
CA THR A 56 -3.99 -14.30 4.58
C THR A 56 -4.60 -14.94 3.32
N ILE A 57 -5.70 -14.35 2.83
CA ILE A 57 -6.31 -14.82 1.56
C ILE A 57 -5.29 -14.76 0.41
N LEU A 58 -4.42 -13.75 0.39
CA LEU A 58 -3.40 -13.62 -0.64
C LEU A 58 -2.39 -14.77 -0.61
N GLU A 59 -1.92 -15.15 0.57
CA GLU A 59 -1.00 -16.28 0.76
C GLU A 59 -1.68 -17.60 0.39
N ALA A 60 -2.92 -17.82 0.86
CA ALA A 60 -3.71 -18.98 0.50
C ALA A 60 -3.92 -19.12 -1.02
N ALA A 61 -4.26 -18.03 -1.71
CA ALA A 61 -4.40 -18.01 -3.16
C ALA A 61 -3.07 -18.33 -3.87
N LYS A 62 -1.95 -17.79 -3.36
CA LYS A 62 -0.61 -18.05 -3.90
C LYS A 62 -0.22 -19.53 -3.82
N THR A 63 -0.54 -20.24 -2.75
CA THR A 63 -0.26 -21.68 -2.63
C THR A 63 -1.02 -22.52 -3.65
N MET A 64 -2.14 -22.00 -4.15
CA MET A 64 -2.96 -22.64 -5.21
C MET A 64 -2.57 -22.20 -6.63
N GLY A 65 -1.56 -21.35 -6.79
CA GLY A 65 -1.20 -20.76 -8.07
C GLY A 65 -2.18 -19.71 -8.58
N ILE A 66 -3.14 -19.26 -7.74
CA ILE A 66 -4.11 -18.22 -8.11
C ILE A 66 -3.44 -16.85 -7.92
N ARG A 67 -3.28 -16.11 -9.02
CA ARG A 67 -2.68 -14.79 -9.00
C ARG A 67 -3.71 -13.73 -8.61
N ILE A 68 -3.49 -13.07 -7.48
CA ILE A 68 -4.20 -11.86 -7.09
C ILE A 68 -3.26 -10.66 -7.30
N PRO A 69 -3.63 -9.64 -8.10
CA PRO A 69 -2.76 -8.50 -8.35
C PRO A 69 -2.51 -7.68 -7.08
N THR A 70 -1.31 -7.19 -6.92
CA THR A 70 -0.88 -6.36 -5.78
C THR A 70 -0.01 -5.20 -6.27
N LEU A 71 0.09 -4.11 -5.51
CA LEU A 71 1.02 -3.02 -5.77
C LEU A 71 1.85 -2.67 -4.53
N CYS A 72 1.24 -2.58 -3.35
CA CYS A 72 1.96 -2.26 -2.11
C CYS A 72 2.50 -3.49 -1.37
N HIS A 73 1.98 -4.68 -1.65
CA HIS A 73 2.44 -5.90 -0.98
C HIS A 73 3.86 -6.29 -1.41
N HIS A 74 4.64 -6.75 -0.44
CA HIS A 74 5.94 -7.38 -0.66
C HIS A 74 6.09 -8.52 0.35
N PRO A 75 6.59 -9.71 -0.06
CA PRO A 75 6.66 -10.87 0.84
C PRO A 75 7.53 -10.62 2.08
N ASP A 76 8.57 -9.81 1.96
CA ASP A 76 9.53 -9.55 3.05
C ASP A 76 9.19 -8.32 3.91
N LEU A 77 8.06 -7.67 3.66
CA LEU A 77 7.65 -6.49 4.41
C LEU A 77 6.31 -6.71 5.11
N CYS A 78 6.07 -6.01 6.20
CA CYS A 78 4.79 -6.03 6.88
C CYS A 78 3.64 -5.62 5.95
N VAL A 79 2.41 -6.02 6.29
CA VAL A 79 1.23 -5.70 5.49
C VAL A 79 0.89 -4.22 5.61
N ALA A 80 0.79 -3.52 4.47
CA ALA A 80 0.37 -2.12 4.44
C ALA A 80 -1.14 -1.94 4.16
N GLY A 81 -1.70 -2.74 3.26
CA GLY A 81 -3.12 -2.67 2.88
C GLY A 81 -3.56 -1.35 2.23
N VAL A 82 -2.62 -0.51 1.76
CA VAL A 82 -2.91 0.87 1.32
C VAL A 82 -3.41 0.99 -0.11
N CYS A 83 -2.89 0.20 -1.05
CA CYS A 83 -3.19 0.37 -2.48
C CYS A 83 -4.56 -0.18 -2.90
N ARG A 84 -5.14 -1.12 -2.15
CA ARG A 84 -6.43 -1.77 -2.44
C ARG A 84 -6.54 -2.49 -3.78
N VAL A 85 -5.46 -2.71 -4.50
CA VAL A 85 -5.47 -3.44 -5.78
C VAL A 85 -5.83 -4.92 -5.57
N CYS A 86 -5.49 -5.49 -4.42
CA CYS A 86 -5.70 -6.91 -4.10
C CYS A 86 -7.11 -7.26 -3.59
N VAL A 87 -8.11 -6.41 -3.81
CA VAL A 87 -9.47 -6.67 -3.31
C VAL A 87 -10.07 -7.94 -3.92
N VAL A 88 -10.80 -8.67 -3.08
CA VAL A 88 -11.54 -9.90 -3.41
C VAL A 88 -12.94 -9.85 -2.81
N GLU A 89 -13.84 -10.68 -3.31
CA GLU A 89 -15.17 -10.84 -2.76
C GLU A 89 -15.18 -12.05 -1.80
N VAL A 90 -15.62 -11.82 -0.58
CA VAL A 90 -15.79 -12.87 0.44
C VAL A 90 -17.28 -13.07 0.68
N GLU A 91 -17.74 -14.32 0.60
CA GLU A 91 -19.15 -14.65 0.83
C GLU A 91 -19.62 -14.17 2.21
N GLY A 92 -20.79 -13.58 2.27
CA GLY A 92 -21.32 -12.99 3.52
C GLY A 92 -20.78 -11.61 3.88
N GLN A 93 -19.77 -11.08 3.17
CA GLN A 93 -19.25 -9.73 3.39
C GLN A 93 -19.90 -8.72 2.44
N ARG A 94 -20.39 -7.60 3.00
CA ARG A 94 -21.02 -6.54 2.21
C ARG A 94 -20.02 -5.79 1.31
N THR A 95 -18.78 -5.71 1.74
CA THR A 95 -17.70 -4.97 1.06
C THR A 95 -16.60 -5.90 0.57
N LEU A 96 -15.89 -5.49 -0.49
CA LEU A 96 -14.70 -6.20 -0.94
C LEU A 96 -13.59 -6.09 0.11
N GLN A 97 -12.86 -7.19 0.31
CA GLN A 97 -11.79 -7.29 1.31
C GLN A 97 -10.41 -7.24 0.64
N ALA A 98 -9.45 -6.61 1.30
CA ALA A 98 -8.06 -6.60 0.84
C ALA A 98 -7.40 -7.94 1.18
N SER A 99 -7.18 -8.80 0.20
CA SER A 99 -6.67 -10.17 0.40
C SER A 99 -5.33 -10.24 1.13
N CYS A 100 -4.46 -9.22 0.96
CA CYS A 100 -3.17 -9.16 1.64
C CYS A 100 -3.26 -8.90 3.14
N ALA A 101 -4.40 -8.37 3.62
CA ALA A 101 -4.59 -7.97 5.02
C ALA A 101 -5.74 -8.71 5.71
N TYR A 102 -6.39 -9.64 5.03
CA TYR A 102 -7.52 -10.37 5.58
C TYR A 102 -7.06 -11.77 6.02
N PRO A 103 -6.94 -12.03 7.34
CA PRO A 103 -6.57 -13.35 7.86
C PRO A 103 -7.78 -14.29 7.83
N ILE A 104 -7.56 -15.55 7.48
CA ILE A 104 -8.56 -16.60 7.48
C ILE A 104 -8.64 -17.18 8.89
N THR A 105 -9.71 -16.83 9.61
CA THR A 105 -9.94 -17.29 11.01
C THR A 105 -11.11 -18.24 11.15
N ALA A 106 -11.93 -18.37 10.11
CA ALA A 106 -13.09 -19.28 10.04
C ALA A 106 -13.23 -19.77 8.60
N PRO A 107 -14.02 -20.84 8.34
CA PRO A 107 -14.29 -21.26 6.98
C PRO A 107 -14.87 -20.15 6.14
N ILE A 108 -14.25 -19.88 4.98
CA ILE A 108 -14.66 -18.80 4.06
C ILE A 108 -14.72 -19.27 2.61
N LYS A 109 -15.56 -18.60 1.84
CA LYS A 109 -15.57 -18.72 0.38
C LYS A 109 -15.19 -17.38 -0.24
N VAL A 110 -14.23 -17.40 -1.15
CA VAL A 110 -13.63 -16.23 -1.78
C VAL A 110 -13.74 -16.33 -3.29
N GLN A 111 -14.12 -15.23 -3.92
CA GLN A 111 -14.12 -15.07 -5.37
C GLN A 111 -13.12 -13.98 -5.76
N THR A 112 -12.18 -14.33 -6.64
CA THR A 112 -11.10 -13.42 -7.03
C THR A 112 -11.34 -12.71 -8.35
N HIS A 113 -12.29 -13.16 -9.17
CA HIS A 113 -12.48 -12.71 -10.56
C HIS A 113 -13.92 -12.28 -10.92
N THR A 114 -14.78 -12.00 -9.92
CA THR A 114 -16.15 -11.54 -10.22
C THR A 114 -16.13 -10.21 -10.98
N GLN A 115 -17.22 -9.90 -11.69
CA GLN A 115 -17.37 -8.61 -12.37
C GLN A 115 -17.19 -7.44 -11.39
N LYS A 116 -17.72 -7.57 -10.16
CA LYS A 116 -17.60 -6.59 -9.08
C LYS A 116 -16.13 -6.37 -8.70
N VAL A 117 -15.36 -7.45 -8.51
CA VAL A 117 -13.93 -7.39 -8.19
C VAL A 117 -13.13 -6.73 -9.31
N ARG A 118 -13.33 -7.17 -10.57
CA ARG A 118 -12.64 -6.58 -11.73
C ARG A 118 -12.95 -5.10 -11.89
N ARG A 119 -14.21 -4.71 -11.75
CA ARG A 119 -14.60 -3.30 -11.80
C ARG A 119 -13.96 -2.48 -10.69
N ALA A 120 -13.95 -2.99 -9.46
CA ALA A 120 -13.33 -2.30 -8.33
C ALA A 120 -11.82 -2.12 -8.52
N ARG A 121 -11.11 -3.17 -8.95
CA ARG A 121 -9.66 -3.07 -9.24
C ARG A 121 -9.37 -2.06 -10.34
N ARG A 122 -10.17 -2.07 -11.42
CA ARG A 122 -10.04 -1.09 -12.50
C ARG A 122 -10.19 0.34 -11.97
N HIS A 123 -11.20 0.62 -11.13
CA HIS A 123 -11.39 1.94 -10.53
C HIS A 123 -10.25 2.34 -9.60
N VAL A 124 -9.74 1.40 -8.81
CA VAL A 124 -8.58 1.66 -7.91
C VAL A 124 -7.34 2.03 -8.72
N ILE A 125 -7.05 1.29 -9.80
CA ILE A 125 -5.90 1.56 -10.67
C ILE A 125 -6.08 2.91 -11.38
N ASP A 126 -7.28 3.22 -11.83
CA ASP A 126 -7.64 4.47 -12.48
C ASP A 126 -7.43 5.67 -11.52
N LEU A 127 -7.84 5.56 -10.26
CA LEU A 127 -7.58 6.57 -9.23
C LEU A 127 -6.08 6.74 -8.95
N LEU A 128 -5.32 5.64 -8.86
CA LEU A 128 -3.87 5.70 -8.67
C LEU A 128 -3.18 6.41 -9.84
N LEU A 129 -3.66 6.21 -11.06
CA LEU A 129 -3.14 6.88 -12.24
C LEU A 129 -3.55 8.35 -12.32
N SER A 130 -4.76 8.72 -11.87
CA SER A 130 -5.20 10.11 -11.86
C SER A 130 -4.37 11.00 -10.92
N GLU A 131 -3.82 10.40 -9.86
CA GLU A 131 -2.91 11.09 -8.94
C GLU A 131 -1.44 11.01 -9.36
N HIS A 132 -1.10 10.21 -10.37
CA HIS A 132 0.28 10.04 -10.85
C HIS A 132 0.60 11.05 -11.94
N CYS A 133 1.87 11.46 -12.07
CA CYS A 133 2.30 12.49 -13.04
C CYS A 133 2.04 12.13 -14.52
N GLY A 134 1.83 10.85 -14.84
CA GLY A 134 1.53 10.41 -16.21
C GLY A 134 2.69 10.47 -17.21
N GLU A 135 3.85 10.99 -16.82
CA GLU A 135 5.03 11.17 -17.69
C GLU A 135 5.82 9.85 -17.85
N CYS A 136 5.14 8.77 -18.24
CA CYS A 136 5.76 7.44 -18.34
C CYS A 136 6.92 7.38 -19.32
N TYR A 137 6.84 8.12 -20.43
CA TYR A 137 7.87 8.16 -21.47
C TYR A 137 9.21 8.75 -20.99
N ALA A 138 9.16 9.67 -20.02
CA ALA A 138 10.34 10.29 -19.41
C ALA A 138 10.73 9.63 -18.06
N CYS A 139 10.06 8.55 -17.69
CA CYS A 139 10.29 7.88 -16.41
C CYS A 139 11.35 6.80 -16.55
N VAL A 140 12.31 6.76 -15.63
CA VAL A 140 13.33 5.69 -15.53
C VAL A 140 12.72 4.29 -15.33
N ARG A 141 11.49 4.20 -14.85
CA ARG A 141 10.74 2.95 -14.67
C ARG A 141 9.88 2.57 -15.89
N ASN A 142 9.96 3.29 -17.00
CA ASN A 142 9.17 2.95 -18.19
C ASN A 142 9.41 1.48 -18.61
N ASN A 143 8.33 0.77 -18.94
CA ASN A 143 8.31 -0.67 -19.24
C ASN A 143 8.75 -1.61 -18.09
N ASN A 144 9.14 -1.09 -16.93
CA ASN A 144 9.46 -1.84 -15.72
C ASN A 144 8.75 -1.22 -14.50
N CYS A 145 7.49 -0.85 -14.65
CA CYS A 145 6.65 -0.26 -13.61
C CYS A 145 5.44 -1.14 -13.33
N GLU A 146 5.27 -1.56 -12.07
CA GLU A 146 4.13 -2.39 -11.66
C GLU A 146 2.78 -1.69 -11.91
N LEU A 147 2.68 -0.37 -11.65
CA LEU A 147 1.46 0.39 -11.92
C LEU A 147 1.14 0.44 -13.42
N GLN A 148 2.13 0.65 -14.27
CA GLN A 148 1.97 0.62 -15.73
C GLN A 148 1.52 -0.76 -16.22
N SER A 149 2.08 -1.84 -15.67
CA SER A 149 1.69 -3.22 -15.99
C SER A 149 0.25 -3.51 -15.58
N LEU A 150 -0.16 -3.07 -14.39
CA LEU A 150 -1.54 -3.18 -13.91
C LEU A 150 -2.51 -2.36 -14.79
N ALA A 151 -2.13 -1.15 -15.20
CA ALA A 151 -2.94 -0.34 -16.10
C ALA A 151 -3.21 -1.06 -17.43
N LYS A 152 -2.18 -1.64 -18.03
CA LYS A 152 -2.31 -2.45 -19.27
C LYS A 152 -3.20 -3.69 -19.03
N GLU A 153 -2.99 -4.42 -17.94
CA GLU A 153 -3.75 -5.63 -17.61
C GLU A 153 -5.24 -5.35 -17.44
N PHE A 154 -5.60 -4.23 -16.82
CA PHE A 154 -7.00 -3.86 -16.56
C PHE A 154 -7.60 -2.93 -17.61
N GLY A 155 -6.89 -2.60 -18.67
CA GLY A 155 -7.35 -1.72 -19.75
C GLY A 155 -7.72 -0.34 -19.23
N VAL A 156 -6.87 0.25 -18.39
CA VAL A 156 -7.07 1.58 -17.82
C VAL A 156 -6.25 2.59 -18.59
N ASP A 157 -6.92 3.56 -19.18
CA ASP A 157 -6.29 4.69 -19.85
C ASP A 157 -6.06 5.83 -18.85
N PHE A 158 -4.95 6.56 -19.00
CA PHE A 158 -4.51 7.60 -18.06
C PHE A 158 -5.45 8.80 -17.91
N PHE A 159 -6.50 8.90 -18.71
CA PHE A 159 -7.30 10.13 -18.83
C PHE A 159 -8.75 10.02 -18.38
N ARG A 160 -9.19 8.88 -17.82
CA ARG A 160 -10.60 8.67 -17.52
C ARG A 160 -11.17 9.62 -16.46
N PHE A 161 -10.41 9.89 -15.39
CA PHE A 161 -10.80 10.85 -14.35
C PHE A 161 -10.09 12.20 -14.48
N GLY A 162 -9.34 12.41 -15.57
CA GLY A 162 -8.47 13.57 -15.73
C GLY A 162 -7.26 13.51 -14.79
N HIS A 163 -6.36 14.45 -14.97
CA HIS A 163 -5.28 14.67 -14.00
C HIS A 163 -5.81 15.50 -12.83
N VAL A 164 -5.62 15.01 -11.63
CA VAL A 164 -5.86 15.80 -10.42
C VAL A 164 -4.71 16.82 -10.32
N GLU A 165 -5.06 18.10 -10.23
CA GLU A 165 -4.06 19.13 -9.94
C GLU A 165 -3.46 18.85 -8.56
N LYS A 166 -2.19 18.55 -8.53
CA LYS A 166 -1.42 18.36 -7.31
C LYS A 166 -0.21 19.28 -7.30
N PRO A 167 0.27 19.69 -6.11
CA PRO A 167 1.51 20.44 -6.03
C PRO A 167 2.65 19.61 -6.65
N ARG A 168 3.45 20.24 -7.51
CA ARG A 168 4.69 19.62 -7.97
C ARG A 168 5.74 19.73 -6.89
N PHE A 169 6.46 18.65 -6.71
CA PHE A 169 7.53 18.58 -5.74
C PHE A 169 8.88 18.69 -6.44
N GLU A 170 9.81 19.39 -5.81
CA GLU A 170 11.18 19.48 -6.32
C GLU A 170 11.87 18.12 -6.27
N ILE A 171 12.76 17.90 -7.23
CA ILE A 171 13.63 16.72 -7.25
C ILE A 171 14.64 16.89 -6.12
N ASP A 172 14.68 15.91 -5.23
CA ASP A 172 15.65 15.90 -4.16
C ASP A 172 16.93 15.20 -4.63
N SER A 173 17.96 15.99 -4.83
CA SER A 173 19.32 15.56 -5.16
C SER A 173 20.33 15.85 -4.07
N SER A 174 19.89 16.02 -2.82
CA SER A 174 20.76 16.32 -1.67
C SER A 174 21.77 15.21 -1.36
N SER A 175 21.47 13.98 -1.76
CA SER A 175 22.39 12.84 -1.62
C SER A 175 23.10 12.53 -2.94
N TYR A 176 24.40 12.28 -2.90
CA TYR A 176 25.17 11.82 -4.06
C TYR A 176 24.74 10.44 -4.58
N SER A 177 24.17 9.61 -3.73
CA SER A 177 23.84 8.21 -4.05
C SER A 177 22.37 7.97 -4.39
N VAL A 178 21.47 8.85 -3.94
CA VAL A 178 20.03 8.69 -4.09
C VAL A 178 19.38 9.98 -4.57
N ILE A 179 18.81 9.93 -5.76
CA ILE A 179 17.97 11.02 -6.29
C ILE A 179 16.51 10.60 -6.11
N ARG A 180 15.70 11.46 -5.53
CA ARG A 180 14.27 11.23 -5.33
C ARG A 180 13.44 12.17 -6.20
N GLU A 181 12.56 11.60 -7.00
CA GLU A 181 11.56 12.31 -7.80
C GLU A 181 10.15 12.03 -7.21
N PRO A 182 9.67 12.85 -6.24
CA PRO A 182 8.44 12.54 -5.52
C PRO A 182 7.20 12.46 -6.44
N ASP A 183 7.17 13.20 -7.53
CA ASP A 183 6.05 13.17 -8.49
C ASP A 183 5.91 11.85 -9.22
N LYS A 184 7.00 11.09 -9.37
CA LYS A 184 7.01 9.75 -9.98
C LYS A 184 6.74 8.63 -8.97
N CYS A 185 6.50 8.96 -7.71
CA CYS A 185 6.23 8.00 -6.66
C CYS A 185 4.79 7.46 -6.74
N VAL A 186 4.63 6.13 -6.76
CA VAL A 186 3.32 5.45 -6.75
C VAL A 186 2.74 5.26 -5.35
N LEU A 187 3.34 5.84 -4.33
CA LEU A 187 2.92 5.83 -2.91
C LEU A 187 2.68 4.42 -2.33
N CYS A 188 3.40 3.41 -2.81
CA CYS A 188 3.26 2.03 -2.32
C CYS A 188 3.81 1.83 -0.89
N ARG A 189 4.56 2.80 -0.35
CA ARG A 189 5.15 2.80 1.00
C ARG A 189 6.07 1.60 1.29
N ARG A 190 6.61 0.93 0.26
CA ARG A 190 7.58 -0.17 0.47
C ARG A 190 8.88 0.37 1.08
N CYS A 191 9.40 1.51 0.58
CA CYS A 191 10.61 2.15 1.12
C CYS A 191 10.46 2.54 2.59
N VAL A 192 9.30 3.09 2.99
CA VAL A 192 9.02 3.44 4.40
C VAL A 192 9.07 2.19 5.28
N ARG A 193 8.38 1.11 4.88
CA ARG A 193 8.39 -0.14 5.63
C ARG A 193 9.77 -0.79 5.67
N THR A 194 10.52 -0.75 4.56
CA THR A 194 11.90 -1.24 4.56
C THR A 194 12.75 -0.44 5.55
N CYS A 195 12.59 0.88 5.59
CA CYS A 195 13.32 1.74 6.52
C CYS A 195 12.96 1.46 7.99
N ILE A 196 11.70 1.16 8.27
CA ILE A 196 11.22 0.88 9.64
C ILE A 196 11.48 -0.57 10.03
N ASP A 197 11.03 -1.53 9.20
CA ASP A 197 10.97 -2.95 9.58
C ASP A 197 12.30 -3.69 9.37
N VAL A 198 13.09 -3.27 8.36
CA VAL A 198 14.32 -3.97 7.97
C VAL A 198 15.55 -3.23 8.44
N GLN A 199 15.60 -1.91 8.23
CA GLN A 199 16.72 -1.07 8.61
C GLN A 199 16.64 -0.56 10.06
N GLU A 200 15.44 -0.60 10.66
CA GLU A 200 15.17 -0.11 12.03
C GLU A 200 15.54 1.38 12.26
N VAL A 201 15.66 2.17 11.17
CA VAL A 201 16.05 3.59 11.23
C VAL A 201 14.85 4.51 11.33
N GLY A 202 13.78 4.27 10.57
CA GLY A 202 12.59 5.11 10.57
C GLY A 202 12.80 6.52 9.97
N ALA A 203 13.79 6.69 9.09
CA ALA A 203 14.10 7.98 8.48
C ALA A 203 13.13 8.41 7.38
N LEU A 204 12.33 7.46 6.84
CA LEU A 204 11.37 7.73 5.79
C LEU A 204 9.94 7.62 6.32
N GLU A 205 9.11 8.60 5.98
CA GLU A 205 7.69 8.57 6.31
C GLU A 205 6.81 9.08 5.15
N ALA A 206 5.51 8.83 5.26
CA ALA A 206 4.53 9.42 4.34
C ALA A 206 3.99 10.70 4.96
N SER A 207 4.35 11.84 4.41
CA SER A 207 3.92 13.17 4.84
C SER A 207 2.84 13.74 3.93
N GLY A 208 2.08 14.70 4.44
CA GLY A 208 0.98 15.33 3.71
C GLY A 208 -0.31 14.48 3.73
N ARG A 209 -1.31 14.97 3.01
CA ARG A 209 -2.63 14.33 2.88
C ARG A 209 -3.15 14.44 1.46
N SER A 210 -4.01 13.50 1.06
CA SER A 210 -4.64 13.46 -0.27
C SER A 210 -3.60 13.61 -1.37
N VAL A 211 -3.85 14.43 -2.37
CA VAL A 211 -2.97 14.70 -3.53
C VAL A 211 -1.61 15.32 -3.16
N GLY A 212 -1.49 15.90 -1.97
CA GLY A 212 -0.22 16.41 -1.43
C GLY A 212 0.61 15.36 -0.68
N THR A 213 0.21 14.09 -0.69
CA THR A 213 0.98 13.02 -0.02
C THR A 213 2.29 12.75 -0.77
N ARG A 214 3.38 12.71 -0.02
CA ARG A 214 4.71 12.34 -0.53
C ARG A 214 5.46 11.50 0.50
N ILE A 215 6.52 10.85 0.07
CA ILE A 215 7.49 10.21 0.98
C ILE A 215 8.59 11.22 1.26
N SER A 216 8.81 11.50 2.53
CA SER A 216 9.82 12.46 3.02
C SER A 216 10.85 11.75 3.85
#